data_b18cc54006c5047957ed65de0f27470f
#
_entry.id   b18cc54006c5047957ed65de0f27470f
#
_cell.length_a   1.000
_cell.length_b   1.000
_cell.length_c   1.000
_cell.angle_alpha   90.00
_cell.angle_beta   90.00
_cell.angle_gamma   90.00
#
_symmetry.space_group_name_H-M   'P 1'
#
loop_
_entity.id
_entity.type
_entity.pdbx_description
1 polymer ?
#
loop_
_entity_poly.entity_id
_entity_poly.type
_entity_poly.pdbx_seq_one_letter_code
_entity_poly.pdbx_strand_id
1 'polypeptide(L)'
;NFTLAQDYMQGLSASTAVQGDQSVMVRWNSVPNATGYVAWTIGGMGNGGGKNDIGDIVWWTSSASKEFGGGLWDWLPPSVVANLVTKKIVMPPAQTSCQIPAEVKKASGEMMIGNLNAFGPEANFSYPPKPAGNAVWNIDWTAKVRFRSHTMLLIGADFGGMSGSNAGGSTPVEPAKKKKCKGPLGIPLPDGAC
;
A
#
# COMPACT_ATOMS: atom_id res chain seq x y z
N ASN A 1 22.50 -1.84 23.09
CA ASN A 1 21.21 -2.48 22.85
C ASN A 1 20.09 -1.55 23.29
N PHE A 2 18.97 -1.52 22.57
CA PHE A 2 17.74 -0.88 22.98
C PHE A 2 16.57 -1.85 22.73
N THR A 3 15.51 -1.73 23.52
CA THR A 3 14.32 -2.56 23.41
C THR A 3 13.15 -1.70 22.95
N LEU A 4 12.44 -2.13 21.91
CA LEU A 4 11.20 -1.49 21.48
C LEU A 4 10.10 -1.82 22.51
N ALA A 5 9.36 -0.78 22.93
CA ALA A 5 8.22 -0.94 23.83
C ALA A 5 6.96 -1.47 23.12
N GLN A 6 6.97 -1.53 21.81
CA GLN A 6 5.87 -1.96 20.96
C GLN A 6 6.33 -2.86 19.84
N ASP A 7 5.47 -3.73 19.40
CA ASP A 7 5.66 -4.61 18.26
C ASP A 7 5.40 -3.87 16.94
N TYR A 8 5.59 -4.55 15.81
CA TYR A 8 5.23 -4.05 14.49
C TYR A 8 3.75 -3.68 14.41
N MET A 9 3.43 -2.73 13.52
CA MET A 9 2.04 -2.41 13.24
C MET A 9 1.31 -3.61 12.64
N GLN A 10 0.03 -3.75 12.97
CA GLN A 10 -0.84 -4.73 12.33
C GLN A 10 -0.82 -4.55 10.81
N GLY A 11 -0.92 -5.64 10.07
CA GLY A 11 -1.00 -5.64 8.62
C GLY A 11 -2.21 -4.83 8.13
N LEU A 12 -1.95 -3.91 7.21
CA LEU A 12 -2.98 -3.16 6.50
C LEU A 12 -3.46 -4.00 5.33
N SER A 13 -4.78 -4.20 5.24
CA SER A 13 -5.44 -4.84 4.10
C SER A 13 -6.52 -3.92 3.55
N ALA A 14 -6.65 -3.86 2.23
CA ALA A 14 -7.65 -3.04 1.57
C ALA A 14 -8.41 -3.84 0.52
N SER A 15 -9.66 -3.42 0.29
CA SER A 15 -10.50 -3.88 -0.80
C SER A 15 -10.93 -2.69 -1.66
N THR A 16 -11.12 -2.92 -2.94
CA THR A 16 -11.58 -1.92 -3.90
C THR A 16 -12.85 -2.41 -4.58
N ALA A 17 -13.81 -1.51 -4.82
CA ALA A 17 -15.05 -1.80 -5.54
C ALA A 17 -15.42 -0.65 -6.44
N VAL A 18 -15.57 -0.92 -7.74
CA VAL A 18 -16.12 0.04 -8.71
C VAL A 18 -17.60 0.21 -8.42
N GLN A 19 -18.04 1.46 -8.32
CA GLN A 19 -19.43 1.83 -8.05
C GLN A 19 -20.21 2.02 -9.36
N GLY A 20 -21.55 2.14 -9.27
CA GLY A 20 -22.39 2.36 -10.43
C GLY A 20 -22.11 3.65 -11.20
N ASP A 21 -21.57 4.66 -10.53
CA ASP A 21 -21.13 5.93 -11.12
C ASP A 21 -19.69 5.89 -11.67
N GLN A 22 -19.07 4.71 -11.69
CA GLN A 22 -17.67 4.48 -12.09
C GLN A 22 -16.61 5.02 -11.11
N SER A 23 -17.00 5.57 -9.98
CA SER A 23 -16.04 5.86 -8.90
C SER A 23 -15.54 4.57 -8.27
N VAL A 24 -14.42 4.61 -7.54
CA VAL A 24 -13.88 3.44 -6.85
C VAL A 24 -13.90 3.66 -5.35
N MET A 25 -14.66 2.84 -4.64
CA MET A 25 -14.64 2.80 -3.19
C MET A 25 -13.47 1.94 -2.71
N VAL A 26 -12.58 2.52 -1.93
CA VAL A 26 -11.50 1.83 -1.22
C VAL A 26 -11.89 1.71 0.25
N ARG A 27 -11.80 0.50 0.81
CA ARG A 27 -12.06 0.22 2.23
C ARG A 27 -10.91 -0.57 2.82
N TRP A 28 -10.62 -0.35 4.10
CA TRP A 28 -9.54 -1.05 4.81
C TRP A 28 -9.86 -1.33 6.27
N ASN A 29 -9.08 -2.24 6.87
CA ASN A 29 -9.15 -2.50 8.29
C ASN A 29 -8.56 -1.33 9.09
N SER A 30 -9.13 -1.04 10.26
CA SER A 30 -8.47 -0.16 11.22
C SER A 30 -7.15 -0.78 11.66
N VAL A 31 -6.09 0.01 11.70
CA VAL A 31 -4.77 -0.40 12.18
C VAL A 31 -4.52 0.26 13.52
N PRO A 32 -4.36 -0.50 14.61
CA PRO A 32 -4.03 0.04 15.93
C PRO A 32 -2.76 0.90 15.85
N ASN A 33 -2.75 2.00 16.60
CA ASN A 33 -1.65 2.98 16.63
C ASN A 33 -1.37 3.70 15.29
N ALA A 34 -2.24 3.57 14.27
CA ALA A 34 -2.15 4.43 13.10
C ALA A 34 -2.37 5.89 13.49
N THR A 35 -1.55 6.80 12.98
CA THR A 35 -1.66 8.24 13.18
C THR A 35 -2.34 8.95 12.01
N GLY A 36 -2.50 8.26 10.87
CA GLY A 36 -3.21 8.71 9.69
C GLY A 36 -2.97 7.79 8.51
N TYR A 37 -3.76 7.99 7.45
CA TYR A 37 -3.69 7.19 6.23
C TYR A 37 -3.51 8.06 5.00
N VAL A 38 -2.82 7.54 3.98
CA VAL A 38 -2.76 8.15 2.66
C VAL A 38 -2.88 7.06 1.60
N ALA A 39 -3.73 7.32 0.61
CA ALA A 39 -3.83 6.50 -0.60
C ALA A 39 -3.31 7.28 -1.80
N TRP A 40 -2.70 6.56 -2.72
CA TRP A 40 -2.35 7.10 -4.03
C TRP A 40 -2.50 6.02 -5.09
N THR A 41 -2.79 6.43 -6.30
CA THR A 41 -2.85 5.55 -7.46
C THR A 41 -2.23 6.23 -8.67
N ILE A 42 -1.71 5.41 -9.56
CA ILE A 42 -1.24 5.80 -10.88
C ILE A 42 -1.93 4.91 -11.92
N GLY A 43 -2.37 5.51 -12.99
CA GLY A 43 -2.90 4.83 -14.16
C GLY A 43 -2.46 5.57 -15.42
N GLY A 44 -2.68 5.00 -16.57
CA GLY A 44 -2.37 5.64 -17.84
C GLY A 44 -3.22 5.04 -18.95
N MET A 45 -3.69 5.90 -19.84
CA MET A 45 -4.30 5.45 -21.09
C MET A 45 -3.17 5.26 -22.09
N GLY A 46 -2.87 4.02 -22.44
CA GLY A 46 -2.12 3.73 -23.64
C GLY A 46 -2.96 4.19 -24.84
N ASN A 47 -2.58 5.27 -25.49
CA ASN A 47 -3.14 5.59 -26.79
C ASN A 47 -2.68 4.49 -27.74
N GLY A 48 -3.59 3.59 -28.14
CA GLY A 48 -3.33 2.39 -28.96
C GLY A 48 -2.79 2.65 -30.38
N GLY A 49 -1.90 3.60 -30.56
CA GLY A 49 -1.40 4.05 -31.84
C GLY A 49 0.06 3.71 -32.17
N GLY A 50 0.86 3.25 -31.23
CA GLY A 50 2.26 2.91 -31.53
C GLY A 50 2.99 2.22 -30.38
N LYS A 51 3.98 1.39 -30.70
CA LYS A 51 4.77 0.61 -29.73
C LYS A 51 5.54 1.41 -28.66
N ASN A 52 5.54 2.74 -28.72
CA ASN A 52 6.28 3.64 -27.82
C ASN A 52 5.49 4.87 -27.36
N ASP A 53 4.17 4.91 -27.58
CA ASP A 53 3.36 6.03 -27.13
C ASP A 53 3.05 5.84 -25.63
N ILE A 54 3.78 6.54 -24.80
CA ILE A 54 3.46 6.70 -23.36
C ILE A 54 2.26 7.65 -23.34
N GLY A 55 1.06 7.11 -23.20
CA GLY A 55 -0.14 7.91 -23.00
C GLY A 55 -0.06 8.77 -21.73
N ASP A 56 -1.05 9.62 -21.54
CA ASP A 56 -1.14 10.46 -20.34
C ASP A 56 -1.09 9.61 -19.07
N ILE A 57 -0.23 10.00 -18.13
CA ILE A 57 -0.13 9.39 -16.81
C ILE A 57 -1.05 10.18 -15.87
N VAL A 58 -2.00 9.48 -15.28
CA VAL A 58 -2.92 10.04 -14.27
C VAL A 58 -2.43 9.62 -12.90
N TRP A 59 -2.09 10.61 -12.08
CA TRP A 59 -1.72 10.41 -10.70
C TRP A 59 -2.79 10.99 -9.79
N TRP A 60 -3.28 10.17 -8.86
CA TRP A 60 -4.25 10.58 -7.86
C TRP A 60 -3.73 10.32 -6.46
N THR A 61 -4.09 11.19 -5.52
CA THR A 61 -3.85 11.01 -4.07
C THR A 61 -5.11 11.33 -3.29
N SER A 62 -5.24 10.76 -2.09
CA SER A 62 -6.36 11.02 -1.17
C SER A 62 -6.29 12.39 -0.49
N SER A 63 -5.36 13.25 -0.88
CA SER A 63 -5.24 14.63 -0.36
C SER A 63 -6.40 15.49 -0.84
N ALA A 64 -6.97 16.31 0.03
CA ALA A 64 -7.97 17.31 -0.33
C ALA A 64 -7.36 18.56 -0.99
N SER A 65 -6.04 18.72 -0.98
CA SER A 65 -5.32 19.78 -1.67
C SER A 65 -4.55 19.23 -2.86
N LYS A 66 -4.25 20.10 -3.84
CA LYS A 66 -3.45 19.76 -5.02
C LYS A 66 -1.95 19.62 -4.71
N GLU A 67 -1.59 19.26 -3.51
CA GLU A 67 -0.19 19.08 -3.16
C GLU A 67 0.34 17.76 -3.72
N PHE A 68 1.50 17.83 -4.36
CA PHE A 68 2.21 16.65 -4.83
C PHE A 68 2.63 15.80 -3.63
N GLY A 69 2.04 14.60 -3.52
CA GLY A 69 2.19 13.70 -2.37
C GLY A 69 3.55 12.99 -2.26
N GLY A 70 4.58 13.38 -3.01
CA GLY A 70 5.87 12.68 -3.02
C GLY A 70 6.51 12.51 -1.64
N GLY A 71 6.42 13.52 -0.78
CA GLY A 71 6.87 13.43 0.61
C GLY A 71 6.04 12.49 1.50
N LEU A 72 4.83 12.13 1.08
CA LEU A 72 3.95 11.22 1.82
C LEU A 72 4.36 9.74 1.68
N TRP A 73 5.34 9.45 0.86
CA TRP A 73 5.90 8.08 0.73
C TRP A 73 6.99 7.80 1.75
N ASP A 74 7.47 8.83 2.41
CA ASP A 74 8.51 8.72 3.42
C ASP A 74 7.95 8.30 4.79
N TRP A 75 8.83 8.03 5.71
CA TRP A 75 8.59 7.71 7.11
C TRP A 75 8.41 9.01 7.91
N LEU A 76 7.20 9.55 7.90
CA LEU A 76 6.91 10.83 8.53
C LEU A 76 6.83 10.73 10.06
N PRO A 77 7.33 11.74 10.80
CA PRO A 77 7.12 11.83 12.25
C PRO A 77 5.63 11.99 12.57
N PRO A 78 5.12 11.45 13.70
CA PRO A 78 3.72 11.58 14.10
C PRO A 78 3.25 13.03 14.19
N SER A 79 4.10 13.98 14.61
CA SER A 79 3.76 15.41 14.68
C SER A 79 3.53 16.03 13.29
N VAL A 80 4.31 15.59 12.29
CA VAL A 80 4.11 16.01 10.90
C VAL A 80 2.81 15.41 10.36
N VAL A 81 2.56 14.12 10.60
CA VAL A 81 1.31 13.47 10.20
C VAL A 81 0.10 14.17 10.80
N ALA A 82 0.12 14.52 12.10
CA ALA A 82 -0.97 15.25 12.76
C ALA A 82 -1.25 16.61 12.08
N ASN A 83 -0.21 17.36 11.70
CA ASN A 83 -0.36 18.60 10.96
C ASN A 83 -0.98 18.36 9.57
N LEU A 84 -0.54 17.31 8.85
CA LEU A 84 -1.08 16.95 7.54
C LEU A 84 -2.54 16.47 7.62
N VAL A 85 -2.95 15.81 8.71
CA VAL A 85 -4.36 15.47 8.99
C VAL A 85 -5.19 16.74 9.18
N THR A 86 -4.70 17.72 9.96
CA THR A 86 -5.37 19.02 10.13
C THR A 86 -5.55 19.74 8.80
N LYS A 87 -4.58 19.65 7.90
CA LYS A 87 -4.63 20.23 6.55
C LYS A 87 -5.42 19.39 5.54
N LYS A 88 -5.99 18.25 5.95
CA LYS A 88 -6.71 17.30 5.09
C LYS A 88 -5.86 16.75 3.93
N ILE A 89 -4.56 16.72 4.07
CA ILE A 89 -3.62 16.09 3.14
C ILE A 89 -3.51 14.59 3.45
N VAL A 90 -3.54 14.24 4.73
CA VAL A 90 -3.57 12.86 5.24
C VAL A 90 -4.94 12.61 5.86
N MET A 91 -5.51 11.45 5.60
CA MET A 91 -6.78 11.01 6.19
C MET A 91 -6.59 10.71 7.69
N PRO A 92 -7.57 11.04 8.54
CA PRO A 92 -7.46 10.83 9.98
C PRO A 92 -7.41 9.33 10.34
N PRO A 93 -6.86 8.97 11.52
CA PRO A 93 -6.68 7.56 11.91
C PRO A 93 -8.00 6.79 12.13
N ALA A 94 -9.11 7.47 12.34
CA ALA A 94 -10.42 6.84 12.44
C ALA A 94 -11.06 6.50 11.09
N GLN A 95 -10.51 7.01 10.00
CA GLN A 95 -11.06 6.79 8.66
C GLN A 95 -10.63 5.42 8.12
N THR A 96 -11.59 4.66 7.59
CA THR A 96 -11.38 3.32 7.03
C THR A 96 -11.90 3.16 5.60
N SER A 97 -12.22 4.28 4.94
CA SER A 97 -12.61 4.28 3.53
C SER A 97 -12.29 5.61 2.86
N CYS A 98 -12.09 5.57 1.55
CA CYS A 98 -12.05 6.75 0.69
C CYS A 98 -12.59 6.40 -0.69
N GLN A 99 -12.92 7.43 -1.46
CA GLN A 99 -13.46 7.27 -2.81
C GLN A 99 -12.50 7.90 -3.82
N ILE A 100 -12.12 7.14 -4.83
CA ILE A 100 -11.44 7.66 -6.01
C ILE A 100 -12.51 8.15 -6.96
N PRO A 101 -12.47 9.43 -7.39
CA PRO A 101 -13.49 10.00 -8.28
C PRO A 101 -13.61 9.25 -9.61
N ALA A 102 -14.81 9.25 -10.16
CA ALA A 102 -15.12 8.60 -11.45
C ALA A 102 -14.26 9.19 -12.59
N GLU A 103 -14.02 10.49 -12.57
CA GLU A 103 -13.19 11.20 -13.55
C GLU A 103 -11.74 10.68 -13.52
N VAL A 104 -11.20 10.41 -12.33
CA VAL A 104 -9.86 9.85 -12.17
C VAL A 104 -9.82 8.43 -12.74
N LYS A 105 -10.79 7.58 -12.40
CA LYS A 105 -10.89 6.22 -12.94
C LYS A 105 -11.01 6.23 -14.46
N LYS A 106 -11.83 7.11 -15.01
CA LYS A 106 -12.00 7.26 -16.46
C LYS A 106 -10.71 7.72 -17.14
N ALA A 107 -10.04 8.71 -16.59
CA ALA A 107 -8.77 9.23 -17.14
C ALA A 107 -7.62 8.23 -17.02
N SER A 108 -7.61 7.38 -15.99
CA SER A 108 -6.58 6.36 -15.76
C SER A 108 -6.71 5.14 -16.66
N GLY A 109 -7.82 4.97 -17.39
CA GLY A 109 -8.08 3.80 -18.22
C GLY A 109 -8.53 2.58 -17.42
N GLU A 110 -8.24 1.39 -17.97
CA GLU A 110 -8.77 0.14 -17.40
C GLU A 110 -8.12 -0.23 -16.07
N MET A 111 -6.83 0.01 -15.93
CA MET A 111 -6.04 -0.43 -14.77
C MET A 111 -5.40 0.76 -14.03
N MET A 112 -5.49 0.73 -12.72
CA MET A 112 -4.74 1.60 -11.82
C MET A 112 -4.01 0.76 -10.78
N ILE A 113 -2.78 1.14 -10.48
CA ILE A 113 -1.99 0.57 -9.39
C ILE A 113 -1.66 1.66 -8.38
N GLY A 114 -1.51 1.29 -7.13
CA GLY A 114 -1.17 2.24 -6.09
C GLY A 114 -0.92 1.60 -4.75
N ASN A 115 -0.90 2.41 -3.72
CA ASN A 115 -0.75 1.95 -2.35
C ASN A 115 -1.65 2.73 -1.41
N LEU A 116 -2.06 2.05 -0.35
CA LEU A 116 -2.59 2.64 0.86
C LEU A 116 -1.54 2.46 1.97
N ASN A 117 -1.22 3.55 2.65
CA ASN A 117 -0.23 3.58 3.73
C ASN A 117 -0.90 4.04 5.02
N ALA A 118 -0.55 3.39 6.13
CA ALA A 118 -0.86 3.80 7.49
C ALA A 118 0.43 4.28 8.15
N PHE A 119 0.50 5.54 8.55
CA PHE A 119 1.58 6.08 9.37
C PHE A 119 1.40 5.63 10.80
N GLY A 120 2.49 5.26 11.45
CA GLY A 120 2.51 4.78 12.82
C GLY A 120 3.25 5.70 13.78
N PRO A 121 3.50 5.21 15.00
CA PRO A 121 4.24 5.94 16.02
C PRO A 121 5.74 6.00 15.72
N GLU A 122 6.45 6.70 16.58
CA GLU A 122 7.91 6.86 16.55
C GLU A 122 8.48 6.51 17.94
N ALA A 123 9.61 5.80 17.96
CA ALA A 123 10.39 5.58 19.16
C ALA A 123 11.78 6.19 18.98
N ASN A 124 12.24 6.92 20.00
CA ASN A 124 13.52 7.59 20.00
C ASN A 124 14.40 7.01 21.10
N PHE A 125 15.64 6.73 20.80
CA PHE A 125 16.64 6.19 21.71
C PHE A 125 17.89 7.04 21.68
N SER A 126 18.58 7.08 22.79
CA SER A 126 19.87 7.76 22.92
C SER A 126 20.77 7.00 23.90
N TYR A 127 22.06 7.14 23.73
CA TYR A 127 23.04 6.64 24.68
C TYR A 127 24.14 7.69 24.90
N PRO A 128 24.53 7.94 26.15
CA PRO A 128 23.81 7.52 27.36
C PRO A 128 22.38 8.10 27.43
N PRO A 129 21.51 7.55 28.29
CA PRO A 129 20.19 8.12 28.53
C PRO A 129 20.27 9.59 28.94
N LYS A 130 19.24 10.37 28.58
CA LYS A 130 19.20 11.79 28.97
C LYS A 130 19.25 11.90 30.49
N PRO A 131 20.25 12.63 31.07
CA PRO A 131 20.32 12.82 32.50
C PRO A 131 19.15 13.67 33.01
N ALA A 132 18.84 13.54 34.29
CA ALA A 132 17.85 14.41 34.95
C ALA A 132 18.39 15.83 35.09
N GLY A 133 17.50 16.83 35.04
CA GLY A 133 17.84 18.23 35.23
C GLY A 133 18.66 18.83 34.08
N ASN A 134 19.55 19.78 34.43
CA ASN A 134 20.35 20.57 33.48
C ASN A 134 21.80 20.05 33.33
N ALA A 135 22.07 18.80 33.67
CA ALA A 135 23.37 18.20 33.48
C ALA A 135 23.78 18.18 32.01
N VAL A 136 25.09 18.34 31.76
CA VAL A 136 25.63 18.25 30.39
C VAL A 136 25.38 16.83 29.86
N TRP A 137 24.76 16.74 28.69
CA TRP A 137 24.42 15.47 28.05
C TRP A 137 25.32 15.23 26.85
N ASN A 138 26.36 14.47 27.07
CA ASN A 138 27.28 14.02 26.00
C ASN A 138 26.68 12.76 25.36
N ILE A 139 26.12 12.92 24.17
CA ILE A 139 25.48 11.82 23.43
C ILE A 139 26.50 11.10 22.57
N ASP A 140 26.64 9.78 22.74
CA ASP A 140 27.45 8.94 21.86
C ASP A 140 26.69 8.59 20.58
N TRP A 141 25.40 8.22 20.71
CA TRP A 141 24.55 7.90 19.57
C TRP A 141 23.06 8.12 19.86
N THR A 142 22.30 8.32 18.80
CA THR A 142 20.84 8.31 18.81
C THR A 142 20.31 7.34 17.77
N ALA A 143 19.16 6.71 18.03
CA ALA A 143 18.43 5.91 17.08
C ALA A 143 16.96 6.32 17.07
N LYS A 144 16.37 6.38 15.89
CA LYS A 144 14.96 6.70 15.67
C LYS A 144 14.32 5.58 14.87
N VAL A 145 13.25 5.03 15.41
CA VAL A 145 12.45 3.97 14.76
C VAL A 145 11.07 4.51 14.49
N ARG A 146 10.64 4.45 13.24
CA ARG A 146 9.28 4.81 12.82
C ARG A 146 8.57 3.59 12.30
N PHE A 147 7.28 3.51 12.58
CA PHE A 147 6.45 2.39 12.18
C PHE A 147 5.50 2.80 11.05
N ARG A 148 5.28 1.88 10.14
CA ARG A 148 4.36 2.06 9.00
C ARG A 148 3.81 0.71 8.58
N SER A 149 2.54 0.69 8.16
CA SER A 149 1.95 -0.45 7.46
C SER A 149 1.46 0.00 6.09
N HIS A 150 1.53 -0.87 5.09
CA HIS A 150 1.07 -0.53 3.74
C HIS A 150 0.48 -1.74 3.03
N THR A 151 -0.37 -1.47 2.05
CA THR A 151 -0.92 -2.48 1.15
C THR A 151 -1.03 -1.93 -0.27
N MET A 152 -0.89 -2.80 -1.25
CA MET A 152 -1.05 -2.44 -2.66
C MET A 152 -2.53 -2.28 -3.00
N LEU A 153 -2.86 -1.33 -3.86
CA LEU A 153 -4.16 -1.15 -4.49
C LEU A 153 -4.04 -1.54 -5.96
N LEU A 154 -4.88 -2.50 -6.37
CA LEU A 154 -5.03 -2.91 -7.76
C LEU A 154 -6.49 -2.71 -8.15
N ILE A 155 -6.74 -1.90 -9.17
CA ILE A 155 -8.09 -1.47 -9.57
C ILE A 155 -8.26 -1.73 -11.06
N GLY A 156 -9.33 -2.43 -11.43
CA GLY A 156 -9.69 -2.69 -12.83
C GLY A 156 -8.94 -3.84 -13.49
N ALA A 157 -7.98 -4.46 -12.85
CA ALA A 157 -7.38 -5.69 -13.34
C ALA A 157 -8.15 -6.88 -12.76
N ASP A 158 -8.70 -7.69 -13.63
CA ASP A 158 -9.26 -8.98 -13.25
C ASP A 158 -8.09 -9.98 -13.11
N PHE A 159 -7.36 -9.86 -12.00
CA PHE A 159 -6.35 -10.85 -11.62
C PHE A 159 -7.08 -12.08 -11.07
N GLY A 160 -7.78 -12.81 -11.92
CA GLY A 160 -8.44 -14.06 -11.57
C GLY A 160 -7.47 -14.98 -10.80
N GLY A 161 -7.51 -14.90 -9.47
CA GLY A 161 -6.74 -15.74 -8.57
C GLY A 161 -5.65 -15.06 -7.73
N MET A 162 -5.35 -13.77 -7.88
CA MET A 162 -4.34 -13.07 -7.03
C MET A 162 -4.93 -12.24 -5.88
N SER A 163 -6.24 -12.23 -5.72
CA SER A 163 -6.90 -11.66 -4.53
C SER A 163 -6.77 -12.63 -3.36
N GLY A 164 -5.71 -12.54 -2.61
CA GLY A 164 -5.61 -13.32 -1.39
C GLY A 164 -4.24 -13.78 -0.97
N SER A 165 -3.19 -12.99 -1.07
CA SER A 165 -2.02 -13.23 -0.22
C SER A 165 -2.26 -12.64 1.17
N ASN A 166 -3.18 -13.28 1.92
CA ASN A 166 -3.15 -13.24 3.37
C ASN A 166 -1.88 -13.99 3.81
N ALA A 167 -0.90 -13.26 4.29
CA ALA A 167 0.14 -13.83 5.13
C ALA A 167 -0.53 -14.41 6.39
N GLY A 168 -0.55 -15.74 6.51
CA GLY A 168 -0.98 -16.43 7.72
C GLY A 168 -2.13 -17.42 7.52
N GLY A 169 -1.79 -18.64 7.08
CA GLY A 169 -2.70 -19.77 7.08
C GLY A 169 -2.28 -20.82 6.07
N SER A 170 -1.43 -21.75 6.49
CA SER A 170 -1.09 -22.95 5.72
C SER A 170 -2.31 -23.87 5.64
N THR A 171 -3.06 -23.80 4.53
CA THR A 171 -3.93 -24.92 4.12
C THR A 171 -3.16 -25.81 3.16
N PRO A 172 -3.29 -27.14 3.25
CA PRO A 172 -2.58 -28.05 2.36
C PRO A 172 -3.04 -27.85 0.91
N VAL A 173 -2.09 -27.56 0.04
CA VAL A 173 -2.33 -27.48 -1.41
C VAL A 173 -2.58 -28.87 -1.93
N GLU A 174 -3.80 -29.15 -2.39
CA GLU A 174 -4.12 -30.33 -3.16
C GLU A 174 -3.29 -30.30 -4.48
N PRO A 175 -2.60 -31.36 -4.84
CA PRO A 175 -1.70 -31.36 -6.00
C PRO A 175 -2.50 -31.14 -7.27
N ALA A 176 -2.14 -30.11 -8.04
CA ALA A 176 -2.71 -29.78 -9.34
C ALA A 176 -2.65 -31.01 -10.26
N LYS A 177 -3.79 -31.44 -10.81
CA LYS A 177 -3.86 -32.50 -11.83
C LYS A 177 -2.99 -32.14 -13.03
N LYS A 178 -1.91 -32.90 -13.25
CA LYS A 178 -1.02 -32.77 -14.40
C LYS A 178 -1.84 -32.85 -15.69
N LYS A 179 -1.80 -31.81 -16.53
CA LYS A 179 -2.37 -31.85 -17.86
C LYS A 179 -1.56 -32.85 -18.67
N LYS A 180 -2.20 -33.90 -19.21
CA LYS A 180 -1.56 -34.87 -20.11
C LYS A 180 -1.24 -34.16 -21.44
N CYS A 181 0.02 -34.08 -21.80
CA CYS A 181 0.46 -33.55 -23.09
C CYS A 181 0.13 -34.56 -24.18
N LYS A 182 -0.35 -34.04 -25.32
CA LYS A 182 -0.62 -34.84 -26.53
C LYS A 182 0.42 -34.51 -27.60
N GLY A 183 1.05 -35.50 -28.15
CA GLY A 183 1.97 -35.35 -29.29
C GLY A 183 1.24 -35.07 -30.62
N PRO A 184 1.97 -34.79 -31.68
CA PRO A 184 1.40 -34.67 -33.03
C PRO A 184 0.68 -35.98 -33.35
N LEU A 185 -0.57 -35.91 -33.82
CA LEU A 185 -1.52 -37.01 -34.05
C LEU A 185 -2.35 -37.41 -32.81
N GLY A 186 -2.35 -36.66 -31.69
CA GLY A 186 -3.24 -36.89 -30.56
C GLY A 186 -2.87 -38.07 -29.66
N ILE A 187 -1.70 -38.66 -29.83
CA ILE A 187 -1.20 -39.79 -29.04
C ILE A 187 -0.69 -39.28 -27.68
N PRO A 188 -1.09 -39.89 -26.54
CA PRO A 188 -0.56 -39.49 -25.24
C PRO A 188 0.97 -39.73 -25.17
N LEU A 189 1.73 -38.74 -24.75
CA LEU A 189 3.16 -38.88 -24.47
C LEU A 189 3.38 -39.49 -23.08
N PRO A 190 4.44 -40.29 -22.86
CA PRO A 190 4.78 -40.85 -21.56
C PRO A 190 5.12 -39.74 -20.56
N ASP A 191 4.84 -39.99 -19.27
CA ASP A 191 5.06 -39.03 -18.16
C ASP A 191 6.53 -38.59 -18.14
N GLY A 192 6.75 -37.29 -18.32
CA GLY A 192 8.07 -36.65 -18.30
C GLY A 192 8.55 -36.04 -19.61
N ALA A 193 7.79 -36.14 -20.72
CA ALA A 193 8.15 -35.65 -22.04
C ALA A 193 7.50 -34.31 -22.44
N CYS A 194 7.20 -33.43 -21.44
CA CYS A 194 6.73 -32.05 -21.68
C CYS A 194 7.74 -31.03 -21.23
#